data_7fcc25b24ca8a6c00e31c42cc4c06905
#
_entry.id   7fcc25b24ca8a6c00e31c42cc4c06905
#
_cell.length_a   1.000
_cell.length_b   1.000
_cell.length_c   1.000
_cell.angle_alpha   90.00
_cell.angle_beta   90.00
_cell.angle_gamma   90.00
#
_symmetry.space_group_name_H-M   'P 1'
#
loop_
_entity.id
_entity.type
_entity.pdbx_description
1 polymer ?
#
loop_
_entity_poly.entity_id
_entity_poly.type
_entity_poly.pdbx_seq_one_letter_code
_entity_poly.pdbx_strand_id
1 'polypeptide(L)'
;MPNTYGNRTTARVAAFVIGLACLASLAGCGRHHAAEEANAPAGQVIAHVGDDAITAQELDNELRLANIPVDKRSDAVKKRALSEIVARKYLVQQALAAKLDREPTVHLDIMRSREQVLAGAQVQRTVASKASSIGKSEIDQFIAAHPSQFAKRQILNIDQITLSMGQDSQAVLDATKDFKSLEQVDQKLKELGLLHTRSTGVLDSGNISDEFLAALEAKKTDDIFFVRSGANGTFFKVTGEQSLPLSGDDAANRARQLMRMAILKSEGEEVAQASEASAKYEGEYVNLMGKQPTEKQPEKQDATPKN
;
A
#
# COMPACT_ATOMS: atom_id res chain seq x y z
N MET A 1 -53.79 -37.05 -27.57
CA MET A 1 -54.10 -38.15 -28.56
C MET A 1 -53.06 -38.13 -29.62
N PRO A 2 -52.67 -39.23 -30.10
CA PRO A 2 -51.74 -40.17 -29.51
C PRO A 2 -50.60 -40.52 -30.48
N ASN A 3 -49.69 -41.21 -29.95
CA ASN A 3 -49.10 -42.53 -30.35
C ASN A 3 -47.77 -42.44 -31.07
N THR A 4 -46.85 -43.06 -30.61
CA THR A 4 -46.41 -44.39 -30.17
C THR A 4 -45.37 -45.04 -31.13
N TYR A 5 -44.45 -45.73 -30.48
CA TYR A 5 -43.68 -46.88 -30.90
C TYR A 5 -42.52 -46.64 -31.87
N GLY A 6 -41.40 -47.13 -31.70
CA GLY A 6 -40.92 -48.27 -30.90
C GLY A 6 -39.76 -48.94 -31.59
N ASN A 7 -38.85 -49.35 -30.79
CA ASN A 7 -38.23 -50.67 -30.80
C ASN A 7 -36.99 -50.94 -31.69
N ARG A 8 -35.88 -51.22 -30.96
CA ARG A 8 -35.03 -52.45 -31.02
C ARG A 8 -34.49 -52.85 -32.40
N THR A 9 -33.28 -53.21 -32.56
CA THR A 9 -32.51 -54.31 -31.97
C THR A 9 -31.07 -54.41 -32.53
N THR A 10 -30.12 -54.69 -31.66
CA THR A 10 -29.09 -55.75 -31.74
C THR A 10 -28.06 -55.75 -32.90
N ALA A 11 -26.80 -55.57 -32.52
CA ALA A 11 -25.74 -56.60 -32.37
C ALA A 11 -24.99 -57.08 -33.61
N ARG A 12 -23.72 -57.10 -33.50
CA ARG A 12 -22.65 -58.08 -33.75
C ARG A 12 -21.45 -57.47 -34.45
N VAL A 13 -20.36 -57.31 -33.69
CA VAL A 13 -19.16 -58.17 -33.63
C VAL A 13 -18.59 -58.54 -35.02
N ALA A 14 -17.43 -58.05 -35.31
CA ALA A 14 -16.30 -58.82 -35.87
C ALA A 14 -14.98 -58.02 -35.77
N ALA A 15 -14.03 -58.67 -35.15
CA ALA A 15 -12.61 -58.33 -35.03
C ALA A 15 -11.88 -58.76 -36.34
N PHE A 16 -10.77 -58.01 -36.65
CA PHE A 16 -9.56 -58.53 -37.33
C PHE A 16 -8.51 -57.40 -37.24
N VAL A 17 -7.49 -57.46 -36.48
CA VAL A 17 -6.18 -58.09 -36.43
C VAL A 17 -5.22 -57.70 -37.59
N ILE A 18 -4.10 -57.11 -37.13
CA ILE A 18 -2.73 -57.09 -37.65
C ILE A 18 -2.35 -56.07 -38.74
N GLY A 19 -1.34 -55.27 -38.35
CA GLY A 19 -0.51 -54.45 -39.23
C GLY A 19 0.56 -53.70 -38.47
N LEU A 20 1.60 -54.39 -38.05
CA LEU A 20 2.85 -53.91 -37.44
C LEU A 20 3.64 -53.14 -38.54
N ALA A 21 3.97 -51.85 -38.33
CA ALA A 21 5.10 -51.21 -38.97
C ALA A 21 5.68 -50.11 -38.09
N CYS A 22 6.84 -50.38 -37.54
CA CYS A 22 7.77 -49.43 -36.92
C CYS A 22 8.21 -48.38 -37.94
N LEU A 23 8.10 -47.09 -37.57
CA LEU A 23 9.00 -46.07 -38.08
C LEU A 23 9.26 -45.10 -36.92
N ALA A 24 10.43 -45.27 -36.34
CA ALA A 24 11.06 -44.30 -35.44
C ALA A 24 11.39 -43.05 -36.26
N SER A 25 10.92 -41.94 -35.87
CA SER A 25 11.42 -40.63 -36.33
C SER A 25 11.63 -39.73 -35.08
N LEU A 26 12.88 -39.51 -34.84
CA LEU A 26 13.42 -38.47 -34.01
C LEU A 26 12.72 -37.13 -34.27
N ALA A 27 12.07 -36.58 -33.27
CA ALA A 27 11.79 -35.17 -33.14
C ALA A 27 11.97 -34.82 -31.67
N GLY A 28 13.22 -34.72 -31.30
CA GLY A 28 13.63 -34.03 -30.09
C GLY A 28 13.69 -32.54 -30.33
N CYS A 29 13.60 -31.78 -29.26
CA CYS A 29 13.88 -30.35 -29.14
C CYS A 29 12.85 -29.39 -29.72
N GLY A 30 11.93 -28.95 -28.90
CA GLY A 30 11.03 -27.85 -29.22
C GLY A 30 9.93 -27.61 -28.18
N ARG A 31 10.22 -27.75 -26.87
CA ARG A 31 9.20 -27.55 -25.85
C ARG A 31 9.63 -26.66 -24.69
N HIS A 32 10.40 -25.61 -24.98
CA HIS A 32 10.75 -24.63 -23.95
C HIS A 32 10.39 -23.16 -24.29
N HIS A 33 9.80 -22.87 -25.44
CA HIS A 33 9.39 -21.50 -25.78
C HIS A 33 7.88 -21.23 -25.66
N ALA A 34 7.04 -22.23 -25.44
CA ALA A 34 5.57 -22.04 -25.38
C ALA A 34 5.04 -21.44 -24.07
N ALA A 35 5.87 -21.35 -23.01
CA ALA A 35 5.45 -20.77 -21.72
C ALA A 35 5.78 -19.28 -21.61
N GLU A 36 6.67 -18.76 -22.45
CA GLU A 36 7.10 -17.35 -22.43
C GLU A 36 6.28 -16.46 -23.38
N GLU A 37 5.73 -17.02 -24.45
CA GLU A 37 4.85 -16.30 -25.37
C GLU A 37 3.48 -15.93 -24.78
N ALA A 38 3.03 -16.60 -23.71
CA ALA A 38 1.76 -16.28 -23.06
C ALA A 38 1.78 -14.98 -22.22
N ASN A 39 2.95 -14.34 -22.07
CA ASN A 39 3.15 -13.12 -21.25
C ASN A 39 3.66 -11.92 -22.06
N ALA A 40 3.73 -12.00 -23.40
CA ALA A 40 4.06 -10.82 -24.19
C ALA A 40 2.96 -9.76 -24.01
N PRO A 41 3.28 -8.52 -23.61
CA PRO A 41 2.27 -7.48 -23.44
C PRO A 41 1.58 -7.26 -24.79
N ALA A 42 0.25 -7.43 -24.82
CA ALA A 42 -0.56 -7.14 -26.01
C ALA A 42 -0.44 -5.65 -26.34
N GLY A 43 -0.18 -5.29 -27.60
CA GLY A 43 -0.14 -3.90 -28.01
C GLY A 43 0.64 -3.68 -29.31
N GLN A 44 0.58 -2.47 -29.84
CA GLN A 44 1.36 -2.08 -31.01
C GLN A 44 2.85 -2.11 -30.69
N VAL A 45 3.62 -2.89 -31.44
CA VAL A 45 5.09 -2.89 -31.35
C VAL A 45 5.65 -1.59 -31.91
N ILE A 46 6.53 -0.93 -31.14
CA ILE A 46 7.13 0.37 -31.49
C ILE A 46 8.65 0.30 -31.63
N ALA A 47 9.29 -0.74 -31.10
CA ALA A 47 10.73 -0.96 -31.23
C ALA A 47 11.08 -2.43 -30.93
N HIS A 48 12.32 -2.82 -31.23
CA HIS A 48 12.91 -4.10 -30.87
C HIS A 48 14.30 -3.93 -30.26
N VAL A 49 14.65 -4.81 -29.34
CA VAL A 49 16.01 -4.98 -28.82
C VAL A 49 16.37 -6.46 -28.98
N GLY A 50 17.19 -6.79 -29.99
CA GLY A 50 17.35 -8.17 -30.42
C GLY A 50 15.97 -8.77 -30.81
N ASP A 51 15.59 -9.89 -30.18
CA ASP A 51 14.33 -10.56 -30.42
C ASP A 51 13.17 -10.01 -29.54
N ASP A 52 13.46 -9.18 -28.53
CA ASP A 52 12.47 -8.64 -27.62
C ASP A 52 11.75 -7.42 -28.23
N ALA A 53 10.44 -7.51 -28.38
CA ALA A 53 9.61 -6.40 -28.77
C ALA A 53 9.39 -5.40 -27.61
N ILE A 54 9.29 -4.13 -27.95
CA ILE A 54 8.81 -3.06 -27.07
C ILE A 54 7.48 -2.57 -27.62
N THR A 55 6.46 -2.49 -26.76
CA THR A 55 5.13 -2.06 -27.16
C THR A 55 4.82 -0.64 -26.71
N ALA A 56 3.84 -0.01 -27.36
CA ALA A 56 3.31 1.29 -26.94
C ALA A 56 2.77 1.24 -25.49
N GLN A 57 2.21 0.10 -25.08
CA GLN A 57 1.70 -0.11 -23.73
C GLN A 57 2.82 -0.14 -22.69
N GLU A 58 3.99 -0.73 -23.00
CA GLU A 58 5.17 -0.67 -22.14
C GLU A 58 5.66 0.77 -21.96
N LEU A 59 5.71 1.54 -23.04
CA LEU A 59 6.07 2.97 -22.98
C LEU A 59 5.07 3.77 -22.12
N ASP A 60 3.78 3.56 -22.31
CA ASP A 60 2.75 4.21 -21.49
C ASP A 60 2.86 3.84 -20.01
N ASN A 61 3.16 2.58 -19.73
CA ASN A 61 3.38 2.12 -18.35
C ASN A 61 4.62 2.75 -17.72
N GLU A 62 5.72 2.90 -18.47
CA GLU A 62 6.94 3.58 -18.01
C GLU A 62 6.65 5.04 -17.63
N LEU A 63 5.95 5.76 -18.54
CA LEU A 63 5.54 7.15 -18.29
C LEU A 63 4.60 7.29 -17.09
N ARG A 64 3.72 6.32 -16.89
CA ARG A 64 2.82 6.26 -15.71
C ARG A 64 3.60 6.05 -14.41
N LEU A 65 4.56 5.12 -14.41
CA LEU A 65 5.41 4.85 -13.23
C LEU A 65 6.29 6.05 -12.87
N ALA A 66 6.73 6.81 -13.88
CA ALA A 66 7.44 8.08 -13.69
C ALA A 66 6.53 9.24 -13.26
N ASN A 67 5.22 9.00 -13.02
CA ASN A 67 4.22 10.00 -12.67
C ASN A 67 4.13 11.18 -13.68
N ILE A 68 4.33 10.90 -14.98
CA ILE A 68 4.23 11.90 -16.03
C ILE A 68 2.78 11.98 -16.55
N PRO A 69 2.06 13.09 -16.31
CA PRO A 69 0.70 13.27 -16.78
C PRO A 69 0.63 13.23 -18.31
N VAL A 70 -0.53 12.82 -18.85
CA VAL A 70 -0.73 12.63 -20.30
C VAL A 70 -0.44 13.89 -21.09
N ASP A 71 -0.87 15.06 -20.59
CA ASP A 71 -0.66 16.37 -21.20
C ASP A 71 0.82 16.85 -21.19
N LYS A 72 1.68 16.20 -20.42
CA LYS A 72 3.13 16.47 -20.33
C LYS A 72 4.00 15.48 -21.11
N ARG A 73 3.39 14.52 -21.82
CA ARG A 73 4.09 13.48 -22.57
C ARG A 73 4.52 13.95 -23.96
N SER A 74 5.43 14.93 -24.01
CA SER A 74 6.04 15.41 -25.27
C SER A 74 6.89 14.30 -25.93
N ASP A 75 7.23 14.48 -27.20
CA ASP A 75 8.07 13.54 -27.95
C ASP A 75 9.46 13.38 -27.32
N ALA A 76 10.01 14.46 -26.78
CA ALA A 76 11.29 14.39 -26.05
C ALA A 76 11.19 13.51 -24.80
N VAL A 77 10.09 13.60 -24.04
CA VAL A 77 9.81 12.78 -22.85
C VAL A 77 9.62 11.32 -23.26
N LYS A 78 8.83 11.06 -24.31
CA LYS A 78 8.62 9.69 -24.83
C LYS A 78 9.93 9.08 -25.32
N LYS A 79 10.74 9.85 -26.03
CA LYS A 79 12.06 9.40 -26.52
C LYS A 79 12.98 8.99 -25.38
N ARG A 80 13.03 9.79 -24.30
CA ARG A 80 13.82 9.47 -23.12
C ARG A 80 13.35 8.18 -22.46
N ALA A 81 12.04 8.05 -22.19
CA ALA A 81 11.47 6.84 -21.58
C ALA A 81 11.72 5.60 -22.44
N LEU A 82 11.55 5.71 -23.78
CA LEU A 82 11.85 4.61 -24.69
C LEU A 82 13.33 4.23 -24.66
N SER A 83 14.25 5.20 -24.58
CA SER A 83 15.68 4.92 -24.46
C SER A 83 16.01 4.17 -23.15
N GLU A 84 15.34 4.49 -22.05
CA GLU A 84 15.49 3.80 -20.77
C GLU A 84 14.97 2.34 -20.85
N ILE A 85 13.84 2.10 -21.54
CA ILE A 85 13.31 0.74 -21.78
C ILE A 85 14.30 -0.06 -22.62
N VAL A 86 14.82 0.52 -23.70
CA VAL A 86 15.80 -0.12 -24.61
C VAL A 86 17.06 -0.53 -23.84
N ALA A 87 17.62 0.38 -23.05
CA ALA A 87 18.82 0.12 -22.24
C ALA A 87 18.56 -1.00 -21.22
N ARG A 88 17.41 -0.98 -20.54
CA ARG A 88 17.03 -2.00 -19.57
C ARG A 88 16.87 -3.38 -20.24
N LYS A 89 16.15 -3.48 -21.36
CA LYS A 89 15.99 -4.75 -22.09
C LYS A 89 17.35 -5.31 -22.55
N TYR A 90 18.20 -4.44 -23.09
CA TYR A 90 19.57 -4.84 -23.48
C TYR A 90 20.37 -5.44 -22.30
N LEU A 91 20.36 -4.76 -21.16
CA LEU A 91 21.05 -5.26 -19.95
C LEU A 91 20.43 -6.56 -19.42
N VAL A 92 19.12 -6.71 -19.49
CA VAL A 92 18.44 -7.96 -19.10
C VAL A 92 18.87 -9.11 -20.02
N GLN A 93 18.97 -8.91 -21.33
CA GLN A 93 19.49 -9.94 -22.24
C GLN A 93 20.92 -10.37 -21.88
N GLN A 94 21.78 -9.40 -21.55
CA GLN A 94 23.17 -9.71 -21.09
C GLN A 94 23.16 -10.50 -19.77
N ALA A 95 22.29 -10.12 -18.83
CA ALA A 95 22.16 -10.79 -17.54
C ALA A 95 21.66 -12.24 -17.70
N LEU A 96 20.67 -12.47 -18.55
CA LEU A 96 20.15 -13.81 -18.86
C LEU A 96 21.20 -14.68 -19.56
N ALA A 97 21.95 -14.11 -20.53
CA ALA A 97 23.05 -14.80 -21.18
C ALA A 97 24.16 -15.21 -20.17
N ALA A 98 24.41 -14.37 -19.18
CA ALA A 98 25.34 -14.65 -18.08
C ALA A 98 24.72 -15.54 -16.98
N LYS A 99 23.42 -15.90 -17.07
CA LYS A 99 22.66 -16.71 -16.09
C LYS A 99 22.58 -16.05 -14.70
N LEU A 100 22.60 -14.72 -14.61
CA LEU A 100 22.50 -14.01 -13.34
C LEU A 100 21.15 -14.24 -12.64
N ASP A 101 20.09 -14.49 -13.40
CA ASP A 101 18.76 -14.88 -12.90
C ASP A 101 18.76 -16.16 -12.06
N ARG A 102 19.81 -16.99 -12.21
CA ARG A 102 20.01 -18.27 -11.48
C ARG A 102 20.89 -18.13 -10.25
N GLU A 103 21.54 -17.00 -10.08
CA GLU A 103 22.29 -16.71 -8.85
C GLU A 103 21.32 -16.60 -7.66
N PRO A 104 21.60 -17.30 -6.52
CA PRO A 104 20.66 -17.37 -5.41
C PRO A 104 20.13 -16.03 -4.93
N THR A 105 21.02 -15.04 -4.80
CA THR A 105 20.63 -13.69 -4.35
C THR A 105 19.74 -12.99 -5.37
N VAL A 106 20.13 -13.02 -6.66
CA VAL A 106 19.36 -12.38 -7.73
C VAL A 106 18.00 -13.03 -7.88
N HIS A 107 17.93 -14.36 -7.78
CA HIS A 107 16.70 -15.12 -7.84
C HIS A 107 15.73 -14.71 -6.71
N LEU A 108 16.22 -14.62 -5.47
CA LEU A 108 15.41 -14.18 -4.33
C LEU A 108 14.94 -12.74 -4.50
N ASP A 109 15.76 -11.83 -5.04
CA ASP A 109 15.38 -10.45 -5.32
C ASP A 109 14.30 -10.34 -6.40
N ILE A 110 14.36 -11.17 -7.44
CA ILE A 110 13.33 -11.27 -8.48
C ILE A 110 12.00 -11.75 -7.85
N MET A 111 12.04 -12.82 -7.06
CA MET A 111 10.86 -13.34 -6.37
C MET A 111 10.22 -12.28 -5.49
N ARG A 112 11.01 -11.64 -4.63
CA ARG A 112 10.54 -10.56 -3.75
C ARG A 112 9.91 -9.41 -4.53
N SER A 113 10.55 -8.99 -5.63
CA SER A 113 10.04 -7.90 -6.47
C SER A 113 8.67 -8.26 -7.08
N ARG A 114 8.51 -9.50 -7.56
CA ARG A 114 7.24 -10.01 -8.06
C ARG A 114 6.16 -10.01 -6.98
N GLU A 115 6.48 -10.49 -5.78
CA GLU A 115 5.57 -10.51 -4.63
C GLU A 115 5.14 -9.09 -4.23
N GLN A 116 6.07 -8.14 -4.18
CA GLN A 116 5.77 -6.74 -3.89
C GLN A 116 4.81 -6.13 -4.91
N VAL A 117 5.01 -6.38 -6.20
CA VAL A 117 4.13 -5.89 -7.27
C VAL A 117 2.72 -6.48 -7.12
N LEU A 118 2.62 -7.79 -6.90
CA LEU A 118 1.32 -8.48 -6.76
C LEU A 118 0.59 -8.04 -5.48
N ALA A 119 1.29 -7.95 -4.36
CA ALA A 119 0.71 -7.48 -3.10
C ALA A 119 0.21 -6.04 -3.22
N GLY A 120 1.03 -5.13 -3.78
CA GLY A 120 0.63 -3.75 -4.03
C GLY A 120 -0.58 -3.64 -4.97
N ALA A 121 -0.62 -4.43 -6.04
CA ALA A 121 -1.75 -4.46 -6.96
C ALA A 121 -3.04 -4.96 -6.29
N GLN A 122 -2.95 -5.96 -5.42
CA GLN A 122 -4.10 -6.48 -4.66
C GLN A 122 -4.66 -5.40 -3.73
N VAL A 123 -3.81 -4.74 -2.93
CA VAL A 123 -4.24 -3.66 -2.03
C VAL A 123 -4.89 -2.53 -2.82
N GLN A 124 -4.27 -2.07 -3.92
CA GLN A 124 -4.83 -1.00 -4.75
C GLN A 124 -6.20 -1.39 -5.33
N ARG A 125 -6.36 -2.63 -5.78
CA ARG A 125 -7.63 -3.14 -6.31
C ARG A 125 -8.72 -3.14 -5.26
N THR A 126 -8.42 -3.63 -4.05
CA THR A 126 -9.38 -3.67 -2.93
C THR A 126 -9.78 -2.25 -2.53
N VAL A 127 -8.81 -1.35 -2.35
CA VAL A 127 -9.06 0.07 -2.01
C VAL A 127 -9.88 0.75 -3.10
N ALA A 128 -9.57 0.54 -4.38
CA ALA A 128 -10.33 1.11 -5.48
C ALA A 128 -11.77 0.60 -5.51
N SER A 129 -11.98 -0.69 -5.28
CA SER A 129 -13.32 -1.29 -5.20
C SER A 129 -14.14 -0.70 -4.06
N LYS A 130 -13.59 -0.67 -2.83
CA LYS A 130 -14.25 -0.06 -1.67
C LYS A 130 -14.50 1.44 -1.87
N ALA A 131 -13.55 2.17 -2.44
CA ALA A 131 -13.69 3.60 -2.69
C ALA A 131 -14.72 3.93 -3.77
N SER A 132 -14.92 3.05 -4.76
CA SER A 132 -15.92 3.26 -5.81
C SER A 132 -17.36 3.08 -5.32
N SER A 133 -17.56 2.41 -4.19
CA SER A 133 -18.87 2.25 -3.57
C SER A 133 -19.33 3.45 -2.74
N ILE A 134 -18.43 4.41 -2.46
CA ILE A 134 -18.75 5.61 -1.67
C ILE A 134 -19.75 6.49 -2.42
N GLY A 135 -20.99 6.52 -1.94
CA GLY A 135 -22.05 7.32 -2.50
C GLY A 135 -22.10 8.76 -1.98
N LYS A 136 -22.93 9.60 -2.62
CA LYS A 136 -23.08 11.00 -2.20
C LYS A 136 -23.54 11.12 -0.74
N SER A 137 -24.47 10.27 -0.29
CA SER A 137 -24.99 10.30 1.08
C SER A 137 -23.90 10.05 2.12
N GLU A 138 -22.97 9.11 1.86
CA GLU A 138 -21.84 8.81 2.75
C GLU A 138 -20.85 9.98 2.81
N ILE A 139 -20.61 10.63 1.67
CA ILE A 139 -19.77 11.84 1.61
C ILE A 139 -20.40 12.96 2.44
N ASP A 140 -21.69 13.22 2.28
CA ASP A 140 -22.41 14.28 3.00
C ASP A 140 -22.42 13.99 4.52
N GLN A 141 -22.61 12.73 4.93
CA GLN A 141 -22.51 12.29 6.34
C GLN A 141 -21.10 12.48 6.89
N PHE A 142 -20.07 12.10 6.13
CA PHE A 142 -18.68 12.29 6.52
C PHE A 142 -18.34 13.77 6.74
N ILE A 143 -18.76 14.64 5.83
CA ILE A 143 -18.55 16.11 5.96
C ILE A 143 -19.26 16.62 7.22
N ALA A 144 -20.48 16.21 7.46
CA ALA A 144 -21.27 16.64 8.63
C ALA A 144 -20.65 16.12 9.96
N ALA A 145 -20.07 14.93 9.96
CA ALA A 145 -19.41 14.36 11.14
C ALA A 145 -18.06 14.99 11.49
N HIS A 146 -17.42 15.69 10.53
CA HIS A 146 -16.08 16.25 10.72
C HIS A 146 -16.04 17.77 10.45
N PRO A 147 -16.82 18.60 11.18
CA PRO A 147 -16.97 20.03 10.89
C PRO A 147 -15.64 20.78 10.95
N SER A 148 -14.71 20.40 11.81
CA SER A 148 -13.37 20.97 11.94
C SER A 148 -12.51 20.82 10.68
N GLN A 149 -12.79 19.82 9.87
CA GLN A 149 -12.10 19.56 8.60
C GLN A 149 -12.77 20.26 7.40
N PHE A 150 -14.01 20.76 7.57
CA PHE A 150 -14.83 21.32 6.50
C PHE A 150 -15.41 22.70 6.86
N ALA A 151 -16.62 22.75 7.39
CA ALA A 151 -17.35 23.99 7.62
C ALA A 151 -16.70 24.90 8.69
N LYS A 152 -16.01 24.30 9.66
CA LYS A 152 -15.29 25.01 10.73
C LYS A 152 -13.77 24.90 10.57
N ARG A 153 -13.29 24.62 9.37
CA ARG A 153 -11.86 24.51 9.11
C ARG A 153 -11.14 25.83 9.37
N GLN A 154 -10.02 25.74 10.08
CA GLN A 154 -9.20 26.88 10.49
C GLN A 154 -7.73 26.61 10.14
N ILE A 155 -7.02 27.68 9.85
CA ILE A 155 -5.57 27.72 9.73
C ILE A 155 -5.04 28.43 10.96
N LEU A 156 -4.26 27.73 11.78
CA LEU A 156 -3.68 28.22 13.03
C LEU A 156 -2.20 28.55 12.79
N ASN A 157 -1.82 29.81 12.98
CA ASN A 157 -0.41 30.19 13.01
C ASN A 157 0.17 29.83 14.36
N ILE A 158 1.33 29.19 14.38
CA ILE A 158 2.00 28.75 15.59
C ILE A 158 3.43 29.26 15.67
N ASP A 159 3.88 29.58 16.88
CA ASP A 159 5.28 29.68 17.27
C ASP A 159 5.62 28.42 18.07
N GLN A 160 6.77 27.80 17.82
CA GLN A 160 7.10 26.51 18.41
C GLN A 160 8.57 26.37 18.75
N ILE A 161 8.86 25.58 19.79
CA ILE A 161 10.20 25.15 20.16
C ILE A 161 10.22 23.63 20.16
N THR A 162 11.05 23.05 19.31
CA THR A 162 11.25 21.59 19.21
C THR A 162 12.60 21.20 19.80
N LEU A 163 12.60 20.14 20.62
CA LEU A 163 13.79 19.57 21.21
C LEU A 163 13.76 18.05 21.15
N SER A 164 14.94 17.43 21.19
CA SER A 164 15.04 15.98 21.37
C SER A 164 14.87 15.65 22.86
N MET A 165 13.89 14.80 23.15
CA MET A 165 13.56 14.37 24.50
C MET A 165 14.32 13.07 24.81
N GLY A 166 15.35 13.17 25.66
CA GLY A 166 16.02 12.02 26.24
C GLY A 166 15.19 11.33 27.34
N GLN A 167 15.87 10.59 28.20
CA GLN A 167 15.22 9.94 29.37
C GLN A 167 14.70 10.93 30.40
N ASP A 168 15.24 12.15 30.46
CA ASP A 168 14.90 13.20 31.43
C ASP A 168 13.73 14.10 30.99
N SER A 169 12.87 13.61 30.11
CA SER A 169 11.72 14.37 29.58
C SER A 169 10.79 14.93 30.66
N GLN A 170 10.60 14.20 31.77
CA GLN A 170 9.76 14.66 32.86
C GLN A 170 10.37 15.86 33.61
N ALA A 171 11.68 15.91 33.79
CA ALA A 171 12.36 17.03 34.44
C ALA A 171 12.18 18.34 33.63
N VAL A 172 12.21 18.25 32.30
CA VAL A 172 11.95 19.40 31.42
C VAL A 172 10.51 19.89 31.55
N LEU A 173 9.53 18.99 31.58
CA LEU A 173 8.12 19.34 31.74
C LEU A 173 7.86 19.98 33.11
N ASP A 174 8.42 19.43 34.17
CA ASP A 174 8.27 19.95 35.56
C ASP A 174 8.93 21.34 35.68
N ALA A 175 10.06 21.57 35.03
CA ALA A 175 10.75 22.84 35.03
C ALA A 175 10.06 23.94 34.22
N THR A 176 9.14 23.59 33.30
CA THR A 176 8.48 24.51 32.36
C THR A 176 6.96 24.62 32.55
N LYS A 177 6.36 23.83 33.45
CA LYS A 177 4.90 23.71 33.66
C LYS A 177 4.17 25.01 33.96
N ASP A 178 4.85 25.96 34.64
CA ASP A 178 4.27 27.22 35.08
C ASP A 178 4.57 28.40 34.10
N PHE A 179 5.28 28.12 33.02
CA PHE A 179 5.68 29.16 32.06
C PHE A 179 4.49 29.59 31.19
N LYS A 180 4.49 30.87 30.86
CA LYS A 180 3.41 31.53 30.10
C LYS A 180 3.90 32.03 28.75
N SER A 181 5.19 31.94 28.44
CA SER A 181 5.74 32.35 27.16
C SER A 181 6.81 31.38 26.66
N LEU A 182 6.92 31.26 25.33
CA LEU A 182 7.97 30.46 24.71
C LEU A 182 9.36 31.04 24.96
N GLU A 183 9.48 32.31 25.25
CA GLU A 183 10.73 32.97 25.66
C GLU A 183 11.24 32.38 26.99
N GLN A 184 10.35 32.18 27.97
CA GLN A 184 10.70 31.55 29.23
C GLN A 184 11.14 30.08 29.02
N VAL A 185 10.47 29.35 28.12
CA VAL A 185 10.86 27.98 27.75
C VAL A 185 12.23 27.99 27.08
N ASP A 186 12.46 28.83 26.09
CA ASP A 186 13.71 28.97 25.36
C ASP A 186 14.90 29.25 26.32
N GLN A 187 14.71 30.23 27.23
CA GLN A 187 15.71 30.55 28.23
C GLN A 187 16.01 29.37 29.14
N LYS A 188 14.98 28.69 29.62
CA LYS A 188 15.14 27.52 30.53
C LYS A 188 15.83 26.34 29.84
N LEU A 189 15.54 26.07 28.58
CA LEU A 189 16.23 25.04 27.83
C LEU A 189 17.70 25.37 27.59
N LYS A 190 18.04 26.65 27.38
CA LYS A 190 19.43 27.12 27.32
C LYS A 190 20.16 26.96 28.65
N GLU A 191 19.53 27.28 29.79
CA GLU A 191 20.07 27.09 31.14
C GLU A 191 20.37 25.60 31.42
N LEU A 192 19.51 24.70 30.92
CA LEU A 192 19.68 23.27 31.02
C LEU A 192 20.67 22.66 30.01
N GLY A 193 21.22 23.47 29.11
CA GLY A 193 22.14 23.02 28.05
C GLY A 193 21.47 22.13 27.00
N LEU A 194 20.15 22.19 26.85
CA LEU A 194 19.39 21.33 25.92
C LEU A 194 19.35 22.00 24.54
N LEU A 195 19.76 21.23 23.53
CA LEU A 195 19.65 21.63 22.14
C LEU A 195 18.19 21.69 21.70
N HIS A 196 17.77 22.81 21.19
CA HIS A 196 16.41 23.03 20.70
C HIS A 196 16.40 24.01 19.53
N THR A 197 15.31 24.01 18.78
CA THR A 197 15.09 24.90 17.63
C THR A 197 13.77 25.61 17.79
N ARG A 198 13.79 26.94 17.68
CA ARG A 198 12.56 27.75 17.59
C ARG A 198 12.22 28.07 16.15
N SER A 199 10.94 27.91 15.79
CA SER A 199 10.44 28.19 14.44
C SER A 199 8.96 28.57 14.49
N THR A 200 8.49 29.23 13.43
CA THR A 200 7.06 29.45 13.20
C THR A 200 6.53 28.39 12.24
N GLY A 201 5.24 28.08 12.37
CA GLY A 201 4.58 27.08 11.53
C GLY A 201 3.10 27.41 11.34
N VAL A 202 2.45 26.51 10.62
CA VAL A 202 1.01 26.57 10.36
C VAL A 202 0.41 25.20 10.62
N LEU A 203 -0.68 25.16 11.40
CA LEU A 203 -1.51 23.98 11.58
C LEU A 203 -2.83 24.20 10.86
N ASP A 204 -3.19 23.24 10.01
CA ASP A 204 -4.49 23.18 9.36
C ASP A 204 -5.38 22.22 10.13
N SER A 205 -6.50 22.71 10.69
CA SER A 205 -7.44 21.89 11.46
C SER A 205 -7.98 20.69 10.64
N GLY A 206 -7.97 20.81 9.31
CA GLY A 206 -8.33 19.71 8.42
C GLY A 206 -7.33 18.55 8.38
N ASN A 207 -6.16 18.68 8.99
CA ASN A 207 -5.08 17.69 8.99
C ASN A 207 -4.70 17.20 10.40
N ILE A 208 -5.37 17.67 11.44
CA ILE A 208 -5.16 17.24 12.83
C ILE A 208 -6.39 16.51 13.34
N SER A 209 -6.23 15.69 14.37
CA SER A 209 -7.37 14.96 14.95
C SER A 209 -8.32 15.91 15.69
N ASP A 210 -9.60 15.55 15.76
CA ASP A 210 -10.61 16.32 16.47
C ASP A 210 -10.28 16.43 17.98
N GLU A 211 -9.69 15.38 18.57
CA GLU A 211 -9.25 15.38 19.98
C GLU A 211 -8.11 16.41 20.20
N PHE A 212 -7.17 16.47 19.26
CA PHE A 212 -6.07 17.43 19.35
C PHE A 212 -6.57 18.85 19.14
N LEU A 213 -7.46 19.09 18.17
CA LEU A 213 -8.09 20.38 17.97
C LEU A 213 -8.90 20.81 19.21
N ALA A 214 -9.73 19.91 19.78
CA ALA A 214 -10.48 20.19 21.00
C ALA A 214 -9.57 20.53 22.19
N ALA A 215 -8.42 19.87 22.30
CA ALA A 215 -7.41 20.18 23.31
C ALA A 215 -6.78 21.56 23.10
N LEU A 216 -6.59 21.99 21.84
CA LEU A 216 -6.15 23.33 21.50
C LEU A 216 -7.20 24.38 21.84
N GLU A 217 -8.46 24.15 21.47
CA GLU A 217 -9.58 25.06 21.70
C GLU A 217 -9.96 25.21 23.19
N ALA A 218 -9.77 24.16 23.98
CA ALA A 218 -10.04 24.16 25.42
C ALA A 218 -9.10 25.08 26.22
N LYS A 219 -7.97 25.45 25.64
CA LYS A 219 -7.00 26.35 26.26
C LYS A 219 -7.10 27.75 25.65
N LYS A 220 -6.78 28.75 26.47
CA LYS A 220 -6.80 30.17 26.03
C LYS A 220 -5.68 30.38 24.98
N THR A 221 -5.91 31.35 24.11
CA THR A 221 -5.00 31.74 23.00
C THR A 221 -3.57 32.09 23.48
N ASP A 222 -3.35 32.27 24.77
CA ASP A 222 -2.05 32.61 25.37
C ASP A 222 -1.33 31.43 26.06
N ASP A 223 -1.92 30.24 26.08
CA ASP A 223 -1.33 29.10 26.75
C ASP A 223 -0.30 28.38 25.87
N ILE A 224 0.75 27.87 26.52
CA ILE A 224 1.72 27.01 25.87
C ILE A 224 1.23 25.56 25.91
N PHE A 225 1.35 24.89 24.79
CA PHE A 225 1.07 23.46 24.64
C PHE A 225 2.37 22.68 24.59
N PHE A 226 2.34 21.49 25.10
CA PHE A 226 3.42 20.53 24.89
C PHE A 226 2.86 19.25 24.24
N VAL A 227 3.51 18.84 23.14
CA VAL A 227 3.21 17.59 22.44
C VAL A 227 4.47 16.77 22.34
N ARG A 228 4.38 15.47 22.67
CA ARG A 228 5.45 14.51 22.48
C ARG A 228 5.15 13.66 21.23
N SER A 229 6.15 13.57 20.34
CA SER A 229 6.10 12.71 19.16
C SER A 229 7.38 11.87 19.10
N GLY A 230 7.30 10.61 19.50
CA GLY A 230 8.46 9.72 19.59
C GLY A 230 9.54 10.25 20.53
N ALA A 231 10.74 10.48 20.00
CA ALA A 231 11.88 11.02 20.73
C ALA A 231 11.90 12.55 20.82
N ASN A 232 10.95 13.26 20.18
CA ASN A 232 10.91 14.72 20.15
C ASN A 232 9.77 15.25 21.02
N GLY A 233 10.02 16.41 21.64
CA GLY A 233 9.02 17.24 22.33
C GLY A 233 8.88 18.59 21.62
N THR A 234 7.68 19.10 21.54
CA THR A 234 7.42 20.42 20.96
C THR A 234 6.54 21.24 21.89
N PHE A 235 7.06 22.38 22.34
CA PHE A 235 6.28 23.44 22.95
C PHE A 235 5.79 24.35 21.85
N PHE A 236 4.53 24.71 21.84
CA PHE A 236 4.00 25.66 20.87
C PHE A 236 2.89 26.51 21.46
N LYS A 237 2.68 27.66 20.83
CA LYS A 237 1.66 28.65 21.12
C LYS A 237 0.95 29.02 19.83
N VAL A 238 -0.37 29.10 19.85
CA VAL A 238 -1.15 29.65 18.74
C VAL A 238 -1.02 31.16 18.76
N THR A 239 -0.55 31.75 17.66
CA THR A 239 -0.32 33.17 17.53
C THR A 239 -1.37 33.90 16.66
N GLY A 240 -2.22 33.12 15.99
CA GLY A 240 -3.32 33.65 15.19
C GLY A 240 -4.13 32.50 14.56
N GLU A 241 -5.35 32.81 14.20
CA GLU A 241 -6.25 31.90 13.51
C GLU A 241 -6.91 32.58 12.32
N GLN A 242 -7.16 31.78 11.27
CA GLN A 242 -7.89 32.20 10.09
C GLN A 242 -8.92 31.12 9.72
N SER A 243 -10.20 31.51 9.67
CA SER A 243 -11.25 30.65 9.18
C SER A 243 -11.10 30.41 7.67
N LEU A 244 -11.08 29.14 7.26
CA LEU A 244 -10.95 28.73 5.86
C LEU A 244 -11.88 27.54 5.56
N PRO A 245 -13.21 27.74 5.61
CA PRO A 245 -14.16 26.67 5.43
C PRO A 245 -14.10 26.07 4.03
N LEU A 246 -14.35 24.75 3.94
CA LEU A 246 -14.57 24.04 2.68
C LEU A 246 -16.05 23.73 2.51
N SER A 247 -16.57 23.95 1.31
CA SER A 247 -17.96 23.68 0.95
C SER A 247 -18.07 23.19 -0.50
N GLY A 248 -19.25 22.69 -0.89
CA GLY A 248 -19.52 22.27 -2.26
C GLY A 248 -18.60 21.16 -2.76
N ASP A 249 -18.14 21.30 -3.99
CA ASP A 249 -17.29 20.28 -4.65
C ASP A 249 -15.92 20.13 -3.98
N ASP A 250 -15.34 21.18 -3.44
CA ASP A 250 -14.05 21.13 -2.73
C ASP A 250 -14.17 20.28 -1.46
N ALA A 251 -15.25 20.45 -0.69
CA ALA A 251 -15.53 19.63 0.47
C ALA A 251 -15.75 18.18 0.07
N ALA A 252 -16.53 17.90 -0.98
CA ALA A 252 -16.80 16.56 -1.46
C ALA A 252 -15.52 15.87 -1.97
N ASN A 253 -14.65 16.57 -2.70
CA ASN A 253 -13.39 16.03 -3.17
C ASN A 253 -12.44 15.71 -2.01
N ARG A 254 -12.34 16.62 -1.04
CA ARG A 254 -11.55 16.39 0.18
C ARG A 254 -12.07 15.21 0.99
N ALA A 255 -13.39 15.10 1.17
CA ALA A 255 -14.02 14.00 1.87
C ALA A 255 -13.70 12.65 1.19
N ARG A 256 -13.85 12.54 -0.13
CA ARG A 256 -13.46 11.33 -0.88
C ARG A 256 -12.00 10.95 -0.65
N GLN A 257 -11.11 11.94 -0.66
CA GLN A 257 -9.69 11.70 -0.41
C GLN A 257 -9.44 11.14 1.00
N LEU A 258 -10.04 11.74 2.03
CA LEU A 258 -9.90 11.30 3.42
C LEU A 258 -10.52 9.91 3.64
N MET A 259 -11.70 9.65 3.10
CA MET A 259 -12.36 8.34 3.16
C MET A 259 -11.51 7.26 2.47
N ARG A 260 -10.90 7.58 1.32
CA ARG A 260 -9.98 6.65 0.64
C ARG A 260 -8.73 6.36 1.48
N MET A 261 -8.18 7.35 2.17
CA MET A 261 -7.05 7.14 3.09
C MET A 261 -7.45 6.28 4.30
N ALA A 262 -8.65 6.48 4.84
CA ALA A 262 -9.19 5.65 5.91
C ALA A 262 -9.37 4.20 5.47
N ILE A 263 -9.91 3.96 4.27
CA ILE A 263 -9.99 2.62 3.67
C ILE A 263 -8.60 1.99 3.53
N LEU A 264 -7.62 2.73 3.02
CA LEU A 264 -6.26 2.21 2.88
C LEU A 264 -5.65 1.80 4.23
N LYS A 265 -5.87 2.60 5.27
CA LYS A 265 -5.43 2.29 6.64
C LYS A 265 -6.11 1.03 7.17
N SER A 266 -7.43 0.95 7.07
CA SER A 266 -8.22 -0.23 7.49
C SER A 266 -7.79 -1.50 6.75
N GLU A 267 -7.58 -1.42 5.43
CA GLU A 267 -7.05 -2.56 4.66
C GLU A 267 -5.68 -3.02 5.15
N GLY A 268 -4.79 -2.07 5.50
CA GLY A 268 -3.48 -2.40 6.06
C GLY A 268 -3.59 -3.16 7.38
N GLU A 269 -4.51 -2.74 8.26
CA GLU A 269 -4.78 -3.38 9.55
C GLU A 269 -5.41 -4.78 9.34
N GLU A 270 -6.40 -4.90 8.44
CA GLU A 270 -7.03 -6.18 8.10
C GLU A 270 -6.03 -7.18 7.51
N VAL A 271 -5.16 -6.73 6.59
CA VAL A 271 -4.10 -7.56 6.00
C VAL A 271 -3.09 -7.99 7.06
N ALA A 272 -2.68 -7.10 7.97
CA ALA A 272 -1.74 -7.45 9.05
C ALA A 272 -2.33 -8.56 9.94
N GLN A 273 -3.57 -8.41 10.40
CA GLN A 273 -4.25 -9.40 11.23
C GLN A 273 -4.45 -10.74 10.51
N ALA A 274 -4.93 -10.70 9.25
CA ALA A 274 -5.16 -11.91 8.46
C ALA A 274 -3.86 -12.64 8.12
N SER A 275 -2.77 -11.91 7.85
CA SER A 275 -1.47 -12.49 7.57
C SER A 275 -0.87 -13.17 8.79
N GLU A 276 -0.96 -12.55 9.97
CA GLU A 276 -0.53 -13.16 11.23
C GLU A 276 -1.32 -14.43 11.55
N ALA A 277 -2.64 -14.41 11.36
CA ALA A 277 -3.49 -15.57 11.60
C ALA A 277 -3.23 -16.74 10.64
N SER A 278 -2.77 -16.45 9.42
CA SER A 278 -2.47 -17.46 8.39
C SER A 278 -1.04 -17.99 8.45
N ALA A 279 -0.12 -17.28 9.12
CA ALA A 279 1.28 -17.64 9.17
C ALA A 279 1.53 -18.84 10.10
N LYS A 280 2.42 -19.75 9.67
CA LYS A 280 2.96 -20.82 10.51
C LYS A 280 4.46 -20.64 10.57
N TYR A 281 4.98 -20.56 11.77
CA TYR A 281 6.41 -20.36 12.00
C TYR A 281 7.04 -21.68 12.42
N GLU A 282 8.30 -21.93 12.03
CA GLU A 282 9.01 -23.18 12.30
C GLU A 282 10.37 -22.90 12.95
N GLY A 283 10.92 -23.90 13.65
CA GLY A 283 12.22 -23.84 14.28
C GLY A 283 12.34 -22.74 15.32
N GLU A 284 13.46 -22.02 15.32
CA GLU A 284 13.75 -20.93 16.25
C GLU A 284 12.83 -19.71 16.09
N TYR A 285 12.23 -19.55 14.91
CA TYR A 285 11.37 -18.40 14.57
C TYR A 285 10.02 -18.44 15.29
N VAL A 286 9.57 -19.62 15.78
CA VAL A 286 8.38 -19.74 16.63
C VAL A 286 8.50 -18.86 17.88
N ASN A 287 9.69 -18.83 18.48
CA ASN A 287 9.93 -18.02 19.69
C ASN A 287 10.11 -16.52 19.40
N LEU A 288 10.63 -16.19 18.20
CA LEU A 288 10.82 -14.82 17.76
C LEU A 288 9.48 -14.11 17.52
N MET A 289 8.51 -14.81 16.93
CA MET A 289 7.21 -14.26 16.52
C MET A 289 6.11 -14.43 17.58
N GLY A 290 6.44 -15.01 18.74
CA GLY A 290 5.49 -15.29 19.81
C GLY A 290 4.70 -16.59 19.59
N LYS A 291 4.02 -17.06 20.64
CA LYS A 291 3.20 -18.30 20.57
C LYS A 291 2.01 -18.05 19.62
N GLN A 292 1.93 -18.84 18.58
CA GLN A 292 0.71 -18.90 17.75
C GLN A 292 -0.50 -19.28 18.62
N PRO A 293 -1.71 -18.74 18.31
CA PRO A 293 -2.93 -19.23 18.94
C PRO A 293 -3.03 -20.73 18.64
N THR A 294 -2.98 -21.54 19.69
CA THR A 294 -3.16 -22.99 19.57
C THR A 294 -4.53 -23.25 18.98
N GLU A 295 -4.57 -23.83 17.78
CA GLU A 295 -5.76 -24.42 17.20
C GLU A 295 -6.38 -25.35 18.23
N LYS A 296 -7.59 -25.05 18.72
CA LYS A 296 -8.32 -25.95 19.61
C LYS A 296 -8.47 -27.27 18.86
N GLN A 297 -7.73 -28.27 19.28
CA GLN A 297 -7.96 -29.65 18.82
C GLN A 297 -9.43 -29.99 19.13
N PRO A 298 -10.18 -30.55 18.19
CA PRO A 298 -11.51 -31.04 18.48
C PRO A 298 -11.41 -32.11 19.57
N GLU A 299 -12.08 -31.85 20.69
CA GLU A 299 -12.21 -32.74 21.84
C GLU A 299 -12.69 -34.10 21.35
N LYS A 300 -11.82 -35.11 21.44
CA LYS A 300 -12.21 -36.50 21.18
C LYS A 300 -13.30 -36.87 22.18
N GLN A 301 -14.54 -36.96 21.72
CA GLN A 301 -15.62 -37.54 22.49
C GLN A 301 -15.24 -39.03 22.76
N ASP A 302 -14.88 -39.28 24.00
CA ASP A 302 -14.70 -40.62 24.52
C ASP A 302 -16.06 -41.36 24.51
N ALA A 303 -16.20 -42.20 23.52
CA ALA A 303 -17.32 -43.12 23.46
C ALA A 303 -17.06 -44.25 24.48
N THR A 304 -17.60 -44.09 25.67
CA THR A 304 -17.69 -45.20 26.64
C THR A 304 -18.77 -46.16 26.21
N PRO A 305 -18.48 -47.46 26.03
CA PRO A 305 -19.52 -48.45 25.75
C PRO A 305 -20.25 -48.74 27.06
N LYS A 306 -21.56 -48.61 27.07
CA LYS A 306 -22.44 -49.13 28.12
C LYS A 306 -22.63 -50.64 27.90
N ASN A 307 -22.21 -51.44 28.88
CA ASN A 307 -22.71 -52.77 29.14
C ASN A 307 -24.17 -52.73 29.62
#